data_4a33de48194d1f12b8b3c76840fb3d79
#
_entry.id   4a33de48194d1f12b8b3c76840fb3d79
#
_cell.length_a   1.000
_cell.length_b   1.000
_cell.length_c   1.000
_cell.angle_alpha   90.00
_cell.angle_beta   90.00
_cell.angle_gamma   90.00
#
_symmetry.space_group_name_H-M   'P 1'
#
loop_
_entity.id
_entity.type
_entity.pdbx_description
1 polymer ?
#
loop_
_entity_poly.entity_id
_entity_poly.type
_entity_poly.pdbx_seq_one_letter_code
_entity_poly.pdbx_strand_id
1 'polypeptide(L)'
;MPSLLPLVSIIMPVYNAADTLHIALNSILSQTYQNIEVIIINDCSKDNTSNIINRYIAKLVEVDDVSIKVLNHESNQGVAVARNTGLENASGEYIYYVDADDYIERNTIELMVEEIIKTEADIIGCNWCLLFNHNERKMNQPSFVSSGEAIQKMLHGTMRWNLWLFVVRRSLYEDNNIRFIPGMNMGEDMMVMMKLFTHADKVSFIDKALYHYGQSNEESLTKMYTAQHRLEVTTNLEAIEEYLKNRGFSEKIGDGINFLKLNIKLPLLISDKESNYKQWEKWFSESNKFVMKNKELPMRTRLLEWFAVKKQYWILKLYYNLVIRYIYGIIYK
;
A
#
# COMPACT_ATOMS: atom_id res chain seq x y z
N MET A 1 -24.94 -14.76 23.23
CA MET A 1 -25.51 -13.72 22.35
C MET A 1 -24.86 -13.95 21.00
N PRO A 2 -25.56 -13.93 19.86
CA PRO A 2 -24.88 -13.91 18.58
C PRO A 2 -23.99 -12.66 18.59
N SER A 3 -22.69 -12.83 18.36
CA SER A 3 -21.77 -11.71 18.20
C SER A 3 -22.31 -10.87 17.05
N LEU A 4 -22.60 -9.59 17.30
CA LEU A 4 -22.90 -8.66 16.22
C LEU A 4 -21.74 -8.74 15.22
N LEU A 5 -22.06 -8.92 13.96
CA LEU A 5 -21.05 -8.91 12.88
C LEU A 5 -20.26 -7.59 12.95
N PRO A 6 -18.93 -7.60 12.85
CA PRO A 6 -18.13 -6.39 13.00
C PRO A 6 -18.42 -5.38 11.87
N LEU A 7 -18.59 -4.12 12.20
CA LEU A 7 -18.67 -3.04 11.21
C LEU A 7 -17.29 -2.80 10.60
N VAL A 8 -17.21 -2.76 9.28
CA VAL A 8 -15.99 -2.45 8.53
C VAL A 8 -16.11 -1.06 7.90
N SER A 9 -15.21 -0.14 8.26
CA SER A 9 -15.10 1.17 7.61
C SER A 9 -14.19 1.06 6.39
N ILE A 10 -14.75 1.32 5.22
CA ILE A 10 -13.98 1.43 3.97
C ILE A 10 -13.65 2.91 3.76
N ILE A 11 -12.36 3.25 3.80
CA ILE A 11 -11.86 4.60 3.60
C ILE A 11 -11.34 4.74 2.18
N MET A 12 -11.88 5.69 1.44
CA MET A 12 -11.53 5.96 0.04
C MET A 12 -11.07 7.42 -0.11
N PRO A 13 -9.76 7.70 -0.17
CA PRO A 13 -9.26 9.00 -0.59
C PRO A 13 -9.45 9.17 -2.09
N VAL A 14 -9.93 10.34 -2.52
CA VAL A 14 -10.28 10.61 -3.92
C VAL A 14 -9.74 11.96 -4.35
N TYR A 15 -8.96 11.97 -5.43
CA TYR A 15 -8.51 13.20 -6.08
C TYR A 15 -8.42 13.01 -7.60
N ASN A 16 -9.22 13.78 -8.37
CA ASN A 16 -9.27 13.74 -9.84
C ASN A 16 -9.41 12.30 -10.39
N ALA A 17 -10.44 11.58 -9.92
CA ALA A 17 -10.67 10.17 -10.25
C ALA A 17 -11.93 9.96 -11.12
N ALA A 18 -12.33 10.95 -11.92
CA ALA A 18 -13.57 10.89 -12.69
C ALA A 18 -13.67 9.66 -13.61
N ASP A 19 -12.55 9.18 -14.15
CA ASP A 19 -12.54 8.07 -15.11
C ASP A 19 -12.65 6.69 -14.41
N THR A 20 -12.22 6.56 -13.17
CA THR A 20 -12.07 5.26 -12.47
C THR A 20 -13.03 5.09 -11.29
N LEU A 21 -13.39 6.16 -10.62
CA LEU A 21 -14.16 6.14 -9.37
C LEU A 21 -15.45 5.29 -9.45
N HIS A 22 -16.13 5.28 -10.62
CA HIS A 22 -17.34 4.51 -10.80
C HIS A 22 -17.09 2.99 -10.69
N ILE A 23 -15.92 2.49 -11.07
CA ILE A 23 -15.52 1.07 -10.95
C ILE A 23 -15.29 0.75 -9.47
N ALA A 24 -14.52 1.58 -8.77
CA ALA A 24 -14.23 1.44 -7.35
C ALA A 24 -15.52 1.41 -6.51
N LEU A 25 -16.39 2.41 -6.68
CA LEU A 25 -17.65 2.49 -5.95
C LEU A 25 -18.59 1.30 -6.24
N ASN A 26 -18.71 0.87 -7.50
CA ASN A 26 -19.52 -0.30 -7.83
C ASN A 26 -18.99 -1.57 -7.14
N SER A 27 -17.68 -1.76 -7.06
CA SER A 27 -17.10 -2.92 -6.39
C SER A 27 -17.37 -2.96 -4.88
N ILE A 28 -17.37 -1.79 -4.23
CA ILE A 28 -17.68 -1.66 -2.82
C ILE A 28 -19.18 -1.86 -2.57
N LEU A 29 -20.04 -1.25 -3.36
CA LEU A 29 -21.49 -1.32 -3.19
C LEU A 29 -22.08 -2.69 -3.56
N SER A 30 -21.35 -3.50 -4.31
CA SER A 30 -21.75 -4.86 -4.64
C SER A 30 -21.21 -5.92 -3.68
N GLN A 31 -20.58 -5.55 -2.56
CA GLN A 31 -20.07 -6.50 -1.59
C GLN A 31 -21.19 -7.37 -1.02
N THR A 32 -20.89 -8.66 -0.81
CA THR A 32 -21.82 -9.62 -0.19
C THR A 32 -22.00 -9.37 1.31
N TYR A 33 -21.01 -8.79 1.96
CA TYR A 33 -21.09 -8.36 3.35
C TYR A 33 -21.69 -6.96 3.44
N GLN A 34 -22.76 -6.78 4.24
CA GLN A 34 -23.55 -5.54 4.25
C GLN A 34 -23.21 -4.60 5.43
N ASN A 35 -22.64 -5.10 6.53
CA ASN A 35 -22.33 -4.25 7.69
C ASN A 35 -21.04 -3.43 7.43
N ILE A 36 -21.13 -2.54 6.45
CA ILE A 36 -20.05 -1.64 6.02
C ILE A 36 -20.48 -0.18 6.09
N GLU A 37 -19.55 0.69 6.41
CA GLU A 37 -19.63 2.12 6.15
C GLU A 37 -18.57 2.53 5.13
N VAL A 38 -18.91 3.42 4.21
CA VAL A 38 -17.99 3.93 3.20
C VAL A 38 -17.73 5.41 3.48
N ILE A 39 -16.46 5.76 3.64
CA ILE A 39 -16.03 7.13 3.92
C ILE A 39 -15.20 7.60 2.72
N ILE A 40 -15.80 8.48 1.93
CA ILE A 40 -15.19 9.07 0.74
C ILE A 40 -14.61 10.42 1.11
N ILE A 41 -13.30 10.62 0.90
CA ILE A 41 -12.64 11.89 1.16
C ILE A 41 -12.25 12.51 -0.18
N ASN A 42 -13.02 13.47 -0.64
CA ASN A 42 -12.71 14.23 -1.84
C ASN A 42 -11.68 15.33 -1.52
N ASP A 43 -10.46 15.13 -1.92
CA ASP A 43 -9.33 16.03 -1.65
C ASP A 43 -9.29 17.21 -2.63
N CYS A 44 -10.41 17.94 -2.74
CA CYS A 44 -10.59 19.11 -3.61
C CYS A 44 -10.39 18.80 -5.12
N SER A 45 -10.99 17.72 -5.63
CA SER A 45 -10.94 17.37 -7.06
C SER A 45 -11.40 18.51 -7.96
N LYS A 46 -10.73 18.67 -9.11
CA LYS A 46 -10.98 19.73 -10.09
C LYS A 46 -11.72 19.24 -11.34
N ASP A 47 -11.82 17.93 -11.50
CA ASP A 47 -12.52 17.26 -12.59
C ASP A 47 -13.99 16.94 -12.24
N ASN A 48 -14.61 16.02 -12.96
CA ASN A 48 -16.00 15.63 -12.75
C ASN A 48 -16.24 14.70 -11.54
N THR A 49 -15.21 14.42 -10.72
CA THR A 49 -15.26 13.50 -9.57
C THR A 49 -16.42 13.81 -8.62
N SER A 50 -16.59 15.07 -8.23
CA SER A 50 -17.67 15.49 -7.30
C SER A 50 -19.07 15.15 -7.82
N ASN A 51 -19.31 15.32 -9.11
CA ASN A 51 -20.60 14.99 -9.72
C ASN A 51 -20.86 13.48 -9.73
N ILE A 52 -19.79 12.67 -9.90
CA ILE A 52 -19.89 11.21 -9.84
C ILE A 52 -20.26 10.78 -8.42
N ILE A 53 -19.56 11.28 -7.41
CA ILE A 53 -19.86 11.01 -6.00
C ILE A 53 -21.34 11.33 -5.70
N ASN A 54 -21.81 12.52 -6.06
CA ASN A 54 -23.20 12.96 -5.82
C ASN A 54 -24.24 12.05 -6.48
N ARG A 55 -23.96 11.55 -7.70
CA ARG A 55 -24.85 10.59 -8.38
C ARG A 55 -24.95 9.26 -7.64
N TYR A 56 -23.82 8.78 -7.08
CA TYR A 56 -23.84 7.54 -6.30
C TYR A 56 -24.58 7.70 -4.99
N ILE A 57 -24.39 8.82 -4.28
CA ILE A 57 -25.15 9.12 -3.05
C ILE A 57 -26.66 9.15 -3.35
N ALA A 58 -27.08 9.86 -4.40
CA ALA A 58 -28.48 9.97 -4.75
C ALA A 58 -29.16 8.61 -5.04
N LYS A 59 -28.42 7.67 -5.66
CA LYS A 59 -28.91 6.30 -5.90
C LYS A 59 -29.03 5.46 -4.62
N LEU A 60 -28.21 5.73 -3.63
CA LEU A 60 -28.11 4.92 -2.41
C LEU A 60 -29.06 5.38 -1.30
N VAL A 61 -29.56 6.61 -1.37
CA VAL A 61 -30.69 7.06 -0.52
C VAL A 61 -31.94 6.17 -0.71
N GLU A 62 -32.00 5.44 -1.82
CA GLU A 62 -33.09 4.49 -2.11
C GLU A 62 -32.82 3.04 -1.59
N VAL A 63 -31.62 2.76 -1.04
CA VAL A 63 -31.20 1.42 -0.58
C VAL A 63 -30.68 1.55 0.86
N ASP A 64 -31.44 1.05 1.82
CA ASP A 64 -31.22 1.23 3.27
C ASP A 64 -29.98 0.53 3.87
N ASP A 65 -29.13 -0.15 3.08
CA ASP A 65 -28.20 -1.16 3.62
C ASP A 65 -26.74 -0.68 3.78
N VAL A 66 -26.31 0.44 3.18
CA VAL A 66 -24.91 0.90 3.25
C VAL A 66 -24.82 2.36 3.67
N SER A 67 -24.11 2.62 4.77
CA SER A 67 -23.84 3.98 5.20
C SER A 67 -22.71 4.62 4.38
N ILE A 68 -22.97 5.75 3.70
CA ILE A 68 -21.96 6.51 2.98
C ILE A 68 -21.82 7.89 3.59
N LYS A 69 -20.57 8.24 3.93
CA LYS A 69 -20.16 9.57 4.39
C LYS A 69 -19.21 10.19 3.39
N VAL A 70 -19.50 11.41 2.95
CA VAL A 70 -18.60 12.16 2.05
C VAL A 70 -18.06 13.38 2.77
N LEU A 71 -16.75 13.52 2.73
CA LEU A 71 -16.01 14.64 3.30
C LEU A 71 -15.27 15.35 2.17
N ASN A 72 -15.34 16.67 2.12
CA ASN A 72 -14.67 17.46 1.11
C ASN A 72 -13.63 18.37 1.76
N HIS A 73 -12.39 18.32 1.30
CA HIS A 73 -11.38 19.29 1.68
C HIS A 73 -11.53 20.58 0.87
N GLU A 74 -11.26 21.71 1.48
CA GLU A 74 -11.30 23.04 0.84
C GLU A 74 -10.14 23.25 -0.16
N SER A 75 -9.02 22.54 0.05
CA SER A 75 -7.85 22.51 -0.81
C SER A 75 -7.26 21.11 -0.86
N ASN A 76 -6.50 20.79 -1.91
CA ASN A 76 -5.77 19.52 -1.96
C ASN A 76 -4.71 19.48 -0.86
N GLN A 77 -4.83 18.52 0.06
CA GLN A 77 -3.94 18.33 1.21
C GLN A 77 -3.08 17.06 1.09
N GLY A 78 -3.32 16.27 0.06
CA GLY A 78 -2.61 15.02 -0.22
C GLY A 78 -3.18 13.80 0.49
N VAL A 79 -2.78 12.61 0.00
CA VAL A 79 -3.35 11.33 0.42
C VAL A 79 -3.17 11.03 1.90
N ALA A 80 -2.04 11.43 2.50
CA ALA A 80 -1.77 11.24 3.94
C ALA A 80 -2.81 11.95 4.82
N VAL A 81 -3.16 13.20 4.49
CA VAL A 81 -4.19 13.95 5.22
C VAL A 81 -5.58 13.38 4.93
N ALA A 82 -5.88 13.04 3.68
CA ALA A 82 -7.17 12.44 3.32
C ALA A 82 -7.41 11.13 4.09
N ARG A 83 -6.40 10.28 4.23
CA ARG A 83 -6.48 9.03 5.02
C ARG A 83 -6.69 9.31 6.52
N ASN A 84 -6.02 10.31 7.09
CA ASN A 84 -6.27 10.72 8.48
C ASN A 84 -7.70 11.22 8.66
N THR A 85 -8.20 12.07 7.76
CA THR A 85 -9.59 12.54 7.79
C THR A 85 -10.58 11.38 7.75
N GLY A 86 -10.31 10.37 6.90
CA GLY A 86 -11.12 9.15 6.86
C GLY A 86 -11.08 8.36 8.16
N LEU A 87 -9.90 8.14 8.71
CA LEU A 87 -9.69 7.41 9.96
C LEU A 87 -10.37 8.08 11.15
N GLU A 88 -10.29 9.40 11.27
CA GLU A 88 -10.95 10.20 12.31
C GLU A 88 -12.48 10.14 12.25
N ASN A 89 -13.03 9.84 11.08
CA ASN A 89 -14.46 9.75 10.85
C ASN A 89 -14.99 8.32 10.79
N ALA A 90 -14.12 7.32 10.93
CA ALA A 90 -14.46 5.91 10.94
C ALA A 90 -15.04 5.47 12.29
N SER A 91 -16.14 4.71 12.24
CA SER A 91 -16.79 4.15 13.41
C SER A 91 -16.68 2.62 13.50
N GLY A 92 -16.29 1.97 12.40
CA GLY A 92 -16.15 0.53 12.31
C GLY A 92 -15.12 -0.06 13.25
N GLU A 93 -15.30 -1.31 13.59
CA GLU A 93 -14.31 -2.08 14.37
C GLU A 93 -13.02 -2.32 13.57
N TYR A 94 -13.16 -2.44 12.26
CA TYR A 94 -12.06 -2.65 11.34
C TYR A 94 -12.01 -1.58 10.26
N ILE A 95 -10.79 -1.24 9.83
CA ILE A 95 -10.50 -0.28 8.76
C ILE A 95 -9.99 -1.03 7.53
N TYR A 96 -10.52 -0.66 6.37
CA TYR A 96 -10.03 -1.10 5.08
C TYR A 96 -9.87 0.09 4.14
N TYR A 97 -8.74 0.19 3.45
CA TYR A 97 -8.51 1.25 2.45
C TYR A 97 -8.73 0.72 1.04
N VAL A 98 -9.42 1.49 0.22
CA VAL A 98 -9.60 1.21 -1.22
C VAL A 98 -9.28 2.49 -1.98
N ASP A 99 -8.34 2.43 -2.91
CA ASP A 99 -7.97 3.58 -3.74
C ASP A 99 -9.01 3.79 -4.87
N ALA A 100 -9.20 5.03 -5.31
CA ALA A 100 -10.29 5.42 -6.22
C ALA A 100 -10.10 4.96 -7.68
N ASP A 101 -8.92 4.42 -8.01
CA ASP A 101 -8.56 3.88 -9.32
C ASP A 101 -8.45 2.34 -9.34
N ASP A 102 -8.85 1.68 -8.24
CA ASP A 102 -8.78 0.25 -8.02
C ASP A 102 -10.16 -0.37 -7.78
N TYR A 103 -10.23 -1.69 -7.63
CA TYR A 103 -11.46 -2.36 -7.21
C TYR A 103 -11.19 -3.64 -6.41
N ILE A 104 -12.23 -4.13 -5.71
CA ILE A 104 -12.15 -5.34 -4.89
C ILE A 104 -13.10 -6.41 -5.41
N GLU A 105 -12.79 -7.67 -5.13
CA GLU A 105 -13.67 -8.81 -5.42
C GLU A 105 -14.99 -8.68 -4.65
N ARG A 106 -16.08 -9.18 -5.24
CA ARG A 106 -17.43 -9.04 -4.68
C ARG A 106 -17.59 -9.60 -3.26
N ASN A 107 -16.79 -10.56 -2.86
CA ASN A 107 -16.82 -11.19 -1.53
C ASN A 107 -15.57 -10.90 -0.68
N THR A 108 -14.86 -9.82 -0.98
CA THR A 108 -13.63 -9.47 -0.26
C THR A 108 -13.89 -9.23 1.22
N ILE A 109 -14.86 -8.38 1.55
CA ILE A 109 -15.14 -8.04 2.95
C ILE A 109 -15.70 -9.25 3.70
N GLU A 110 -16.57 -10.03 3.07
CA GLU A 110 -17.10 -11.27 3.66
C GLU A 110 -15.99 -12.24 4.05
N LEU A 111 -15.08 -12.55 3.14
CA LEU A 111 -13.96 -13.45 3.41
C LEU A 111 -13.02 -12.91 4.51
N MET A 112 -12.78 -11.60 4.52
CA MET A 112 -11.97 -10.99 5.57
C MET A 112 -12.66 -11.05 6.93
N VAL A 113 -13.98 -10.80 6.99
CA VAL A 113 -14.76 -10.90 8.22
C VAL A 113 -14.88 -12.35 8.72
N GLU A 114 -15.07 -13.32 7.83
CA GLU A 114 -15.04 -14.75 8.19
C GLU A 114 -13.70 -15.12 8.86
N GLU A 115 -12.59 -14.65 8.29
CA GLU A 115 -11.27 -14.92 8.86
C GLU A 115 -11.07 -14.15 10.20
N ILE A 116 -11.61 -12.92 10.35
CA ILE A 116 -11.64 -12.18 11.63
C ILE A 116 -12.36 -13.00 12.69
N ILE A 117 -13.57 -13.48 12.41
CA ILE A 117 -14.39 -14.22 13.37
C ILE A 117 -13.69 -15.52 13.79
N LYS A 118 -13.04 -16.19 12.83
CA LYS A 118 -12.35 -17.47 13.06
C LYS A 118 -11.08 -17.32 13.89
N THR A 119 -10.29 -16.24 13.68
CA THR A 119 -8.93 -16.09 14.22
C THR A 119 -8.83 -14.99 15.28
N GLU A 120 -9.82 -14.12 15.37
CA GLU A 120 -9.81 -12.88 16.16
C GLU A 120 -8.62 -11.97 15.79
N ALA A 121 -8.17 -12.03 14.52
CA ALA A 121 -7.00 -11.32 14.07
C ALA A 121 -7.19 -9.80 14.13
N ASP A 122 -6.11 -9.10 14.47
CA ASP A 122 -6.03 -7.64 14.45
C ASP A 122 -5.69 -7.11 13.06
N ILE A 123 -4.93 -7.91 12.29
CA ILE A 123 -4.56 -7.59 10.89
C ILE A 123 -4.74 -8.84 10.04
N ILE A 124 -5.45 -8.68 8.92
CA ILE A 124 -5.60 -9.74 7.91
C ILE A 124 -5.06 -9.24 6.59
N GLY A 125 -4.16 -10.02 5.99
CA GLY A 125 -3.62 -9.74 4.65
C GLY A 125 -4.21 -10.62 3.57
N CYS A 126 -4.08 -10.19 2.30
CA CYS A 126 -4.45 -10.97 1.13
C CYS A 126 -3.48 -10.80 -0.03
N ASN A 127 -3.69 -11.56 -1.10
CA ASN A 127 -3.03 -11.36 -2.39
C ASN A 127 -3.82 -10.37 -3.26
N TRP A 128 -3.24 -10.00 -4.41
CA TRP A 128 -3.85 -9.04 -5.34
C TRP A 128 -3.63 -9.41 -6.81
N CYS A 129 -4.32 -8.72 -7.71
CA CYS A 129 -4.07 -8.74 -9.13
C CYS A 129 -3.50 -7.39 -9.59
N LEU A 130 -2.55 -7.40 -10.52
CA LEU A 130 -2.15 -6.23 -11.29
C LEU A 130 -2.98 -6.19 -12.55
N LEU A 131 -3.63 -5.07 -12.81
CA LEU A 131 -4.43 -4.84 -14.01
C LEU A 131 -3.62 -4.04 -15.02
N PHE A 132 -3.54 -4.58 -16.23
CA PHE A 132 -3.01 -3.92 -17.41
C PHE A 132 -4.14 -3.72 -18.42
N ASN A 133 -3.93 -2.91 -19.45
CA ASN A 133 -4.98 -2.60 -20.43
C ASN A 133 -5.66 -3.83 -21.06
N HIS A 134 -4.96 -4.95 -21.19
CA HIS A 134 -5.49 -6.16 -21.84
C HIS A 134 -5.29 -7.45 -21.05
N ASN A 135 -4.61 -7.39 -19.92
CA ASN A 135 -4.24 -8.56 -19.12
C ASN A 135 -4.33 -8.24 -17.63
N GLU A 136 -4.55 -9.28 -16.83
CA GLU A 136 -4.33 -9.22 -15.41
C GLU A 136 -3.24 -10.21 -14.99
N ARG A 137 -2.56 -9.90 -13.91
CA ARG A 137 -1.55 -10.77 -13.33
C ARG A 137 -1.79 -10.95 -11.84
N LYS A 138 -2.08 -12.19 -11.45
CA LYS A 138 -2.15 -12.53 -10.04
C LYS A 138 -0.77 -12.38 -9.39
N MET A 139 -0.74 -11.67 -8.28
CA MET A 139 0.44 -11.41 -7.46
C MET A 139 0.25 -12.09 -6.11
N ASN A 140 1.21 -12.91 -5.74
CA ASN A 140 1.21 -13.58 -4.45
C ASN A 140 2.28 -12.94 -3.59
N GLN A 141 1.94 -12.68 -2.33
CA GLN A 141 2.94 -12.37 -1.32
C GLN A 141 3.06 -13.54 -0.33
N PRO A 142 4.21 -13.67 0.36
CA PRO A 142 4.34 -14.71 1.36
C PRO A 142 3.31 -14.52 2.46
N SER A 143 2.64 -15.60 2.86
CA SER A 143 1.83 -15.62 4.07
C SER A 143 2.70 -15.34 5.30
N PHE A 144 2.06 -14.94 6.38
CA PHE A 144 2.71 -14.71 7.67
C PHE A 144 1.83 -15.28 8.79
N VAL A 145 2.44 -15.74 9.86
CA VAL A 145 1.75 -16.35 11.01
C VAL A 145 1.96 -15.54 12.29
N SER A 146 2.79 -14.50 12.25
CA SER A 146 3.01 -13.58 13.36
C SER A 146 3.37 -12.18 12.86
N SER A 147 3.11 -11.19 13.70
CA SER A 147 3.47 -9.79 13.45
C SER A 147 4.98 -9.62 13.24
N GLY A 148 5.80 -10.31 14.04
CA GLY A 148 7.25 -10.27 13.92
C GLY A 148 7.73 -10.80 12.56
N GLU A 149 7.13 -11.88 12.06
CA GLU A 149 7.42 -12.43 10.74
C GLU A 149 7.02 -11.47 9.62
N ALA A 150 5.84 -10.84 9.73
CA ALA A 150 5.38 -9.84 8.76
C ALA A 150 6.35 -8.64 8.70
N ILE A 151 6.77 -8.11 9.86
CA ILE A 151 7.77 -7.03 9.94
C ILE A 151 9.08 -7.45 9.25
N GLN A 152 9.60 -8.64 9.53
CA GLN A 152 10.83 -9.14 8.91
C GLN A 152 10.67 -9.25 7.38
N LYS A 153 9.57 -9.80 6.89
CA LYS A 153 9.30 -9.93 5.45
C LYS A 153 9.19 -8.57 4.75
N MET A 154 8.56 -7.57 5.39
CA MET A 154 8.53 -6.20 4.88
C MET A 154 9.92 -5.57 4.85
N LEU A 155 10.70 -5.70 5.92
CA LEU A 155 12.07 -5.18 5.99
C LEU A 155 12.98 -5.82 4.92
N HIS A 156 12.82 -7.12 4.67
CA HIS A 156 13.58 -7.85 3.66
C HIS A 156 13.08 -7.63 2.22
N GLY A 157 11.96 -6.91 2.04
CA GLY A 157 11.40 -6.60 0.72
C GLY A 157 10.70 -7.78 0.03
N THR A 158 10.37 -8.83 0.78
CA THR A 158 9.66 -10.01 0.26
C THR A 158 8.14 -9.87 0.40
N MET A 159 7.65 -9.04 1.30
CA MET A 159 6.25 -8.73 1.52
C MET A 159 5.97 -7.25 1.26
N ARG A 160 4.80 -6.96 0.65
CA ARG A 160 4.32 -5.61 0.41
C ARG A 160 3.65 -5.02 1.65
N TRP A 161 3.64 -3.70 1.74
CA TRP A 161 3.08 -2.91 2.84
C TRP A 161 1.89 -2.02 2.43
N ASN A 162 1.39 -2.16 1.21
CA ASN A 162 0.28 -1.34 0.73
C ASN A 162 -0.95 -1.54 1.61
N LEU A 163 -1.56 -0.45 2.07
CA LEU A 163 -2.71 -0.46 3.00
C LEU A 163 -3.88 -1.30 2.49
N TRP A 164 -4.18 -1.21 1.20
CA TRP A 164 -5.27 -1.94 0.57
C TRP A 164 -5.10 -3.47 0.55
N LEU A 165 -3.92 -3.99 0.93
CA LEU A 165 -3.71 -5.43 1.14
C LEU A 165 -4.21 -5.92 2.50
N PHE A 166 -4.59 -5.01 3.41
CA PHE A 166 -4.83 -5.35 4.80
C PHE A 166 -6.14 -4.75 5.33
N VAL A 167 -6.92 -5.60 6.01
CA VAL A 167 -7.94 -5.13 6.95
C VAL A 167 -7.31 -5.06 8.34
N VAL A 168 -7.51 -3.96 9.04
CA VAL A 168 -6.82 -3.67 10.31
C VAL A 168 -7.83 -3.27 11.38
N ARG A 169 -7.71 -3.83 12.58
CA ARG A 169 -8.52 -3.44 13.75
C ARG A 169 -8.29 -1.97 14.09
N ARG A 170 -9.37 -1.17 14.15
CA ARG A 170 -9.30 0.28 14.35
C ARG A 170 -8.59 0.65 15.66
N SER A 171 -8.76 -0.13 16.75
CA SER A 171 -8.09 0.14 18.01
C SER A 171 -6.56 0.16 17.91
N LEU A 172 -5.93 -0.56 16.95
CA LEU A 172 -4.49 -0.46 16.75
C LEU A 172 -4.05 0.96 16.37
N TYR A 173 -4.86 1.66 15.56
CA TYR A 173 -4.61 3.07 15.23
C TYR A 173 -4.84 3.99 16.43
N GLU A 174 -5.98 3.80 17.12
CA GLU A 174 -6.44 4.70 18.15
C GLU A 174 -5.60 4.59 19.42
N ASP A 175 -5.45 3.38 19.96
CA ASP A 175 -4.78 3.13 21.25
C ASP A 175 -3.28 3.46 21.17
N ASN A 176 -2.69 3.44 19.96
CA ASN A 176 -1.28 3.70 19.74
C ASN A 176 -1.00 5.04 19.05
N ASN A 177 -2.04 5.85 18.84
CA ASN A 177 -1.95 7.14 18.16
C ASN A 177 -1.19 7.06 16.82
N ILE A 178 -1.46 6.01 16.01
CA ILE A 178 -0.84 5.82 14.72
C ILE A 178 -1.60 6.62 13.67
N ARG A 179 -0.92 7.57 13.04
CA ARG A 179 -1.46 8.47 12.01
C ARG A 179 -0.46 8.63 10.88
N PHE A 180 -0.97 9.02 9.72
CA PHE A 180 -0.14 9.44 8.58
C PHE A 180 0.49 10.81 8.88
N ILE A 181 1.72 11.03 8.40
CA ILE A 181 2.41 12.31 8.58
C ILE A 181 1.90 13.28 7.49
N PRO A 182 1.23 14.41 7.85
CA PRO A 182 0.72 15.36 6.88
C PRO A 182 1.81 15.84 5.92
N GLY A 183 1.50 15.88 4.61
CA GLY A 183 2.43 16.29 3.56
C GLY A 183 3.47 15.24 3.16
N MET A 184 3.51 14.07 3.80
CA MET A 184 4.39 12.95 3.44
C MET A 184 3.58 11.88 2.70
N ASN A 185 3.33 12.10 1.41
CA ASN A 185 2.41 11.32 0.58
C ASN A 185 3.06 10.12 -0.14
N MET A 186 4.34 9.86 0.13
CA MET A 186 5.09 8.71 -0.42
C MET A 186 5.73 7.90 0.71
N GLY A 187 5.48 6.59 0.71
CA GLY A 187 5.98 5.68 1.76
C GLY A 187 5.19 5.74 3.07
N GLU A 188 4.07 6.46 3.08
CA GLU A 188 3.15 6.58 4.21
C GLU A 188 2.51 5.24 4.57
N ASP A 189 2.15 4.42 3.57
CA ASP A 189 1.65 3.05 3.73
C ASP A 189 2.66 2.20 4.52
N MET A 190 3.91 2.23 4.07
CA MET A 190 5.01 1.52 4.70
C MET A 190 5.17 1.93 6.17
N MET A 191 5.15 3.23 6.44
CA MET A 191 5.32 3.77 7.77
C MET A 191 4.19 3.33 8.71
N VAL A 192 2.96 3.46 8.27
CA VAL A 192 1.78 3.11 9.06
C VAL A 192 1.68 1.60 9.27
N MET A 193 1.80 0.78 8.21
CA MET A 193 1.71 -0.67 8.34
C MET A 193 2.82 -1.24 9.22
N MET A 194 4.06 -0.74 9.11
CA MET A 194 5.15 -1.18 9.97
C MET A 194 4.85 -0.92 11.44
N LYS A 195 4.31 0.27 11.77
CA LYS A 195 3.90 0.61 13.13
C LYS A 195 2.74 -0.28 13.62
N LEU A 196 1.71 -0.49 12.82
CA LEU A 196 0.56 -1.32 13.18
C LEU A 196 0.97 -2.75 13.51
N PHE A 197 1.81 -3.37 12.69
CA PHE A 197 2.31 -4.72 12.95
C PHE A 197 3.10 -4.82 14.26
N THR A 198 3.71 -3.74 14.79
CA THR A 198 4.38 -3.80 16.10
C THR A 198 3.42 -3.93 17.27
N HIS A 199 2.12 -3.71 17.06
CA HIS A 199 1.07 -3.75 18.09
C HIS A 199 0.05 -4.88 17.87
N ALA A 200 0.05 -5.52 16.72
CA ALA A 200 -0.87 -6.61 16.44
C ALA A 200 -0.47 -7.88 17.20
N ASP A 201 -1.37 -8.41 18.01
CA ASP A 201 -1.16 -9.66 18.73
C ASP A 201 -1.48 -10.87 17.86
N LYS A 202 -2.58 -10.80 17.10
CA LYS A 202 -3.04 -11.85 16.20
C LYS A 202 -3.08 -11.35 14.77
N VAL A 203 -2.48 -12.10 13.87
CA VAL A 203 -2.48 -11.78 12.43
C VAL A 203 -2.88 -12.99 11.61
N SER A 204 -3.52 -12.78 10.48
CA SER A 204 -3.90 -13.86 9.56
C SER A 204 -3.69 -13.46 8.10
N PHE A 205 -3.72 -14.45 7.22
CA PHE A 205 -3.50 -14.24 5.80
C PHE A 205 -4.44 -15.13 4.96
N ILE A 206 -5.11 -14.51 4.00
CA ILE A 206 -6.00 -15.18 3.04
C ILE A 206 -5.25 -15.37 1.73
N ASP A 207 -4.97 -16.61 1.32
CA ASP A 207 -4.31 -16.91 0.04
C ASP A 207 -5.30 -16.82 -1.14
N LYS A 208 -5.91 -15.62 -1.29
CA LYS A 208 -6.75 -15.25 -2.43
C LYS A 208 -6.40 -13.85 -2.88
N ALA A 209 -6.40 -13.61 -4.20
CA ALA A 209 -6.27 -12.27 -4.76
C ALA A 209 -7.64 -11.58 -4.66
N LEU A 210 -7.76 -10.65 -3.73
CA LEU A 210 -9.02 -9.98 -3.40
C LEU A 210 -9.04 -8.50 -3.80
N TYR A 211 -7.90 -7.96 -4.19
CA TYR A 211 -7.72 -6.57 -4.61
C TYR A 211 -7.17 -6.50 -6.03
N HIS A 212 -7.69 -5.57 -6.83
CA HIS A 212 -7.29 -5.36 -8.21
C HIS A 212 -6.69 -3.98 -8.37
N TYR A 213 -5.36 -3.96 -8.52
CA TYR A 213 -4.55 -2.74 -8.60
C TYR A 213 -4.37 -2.29 -10.05
N GLY A 214 -4.91 -1.10 -10.38
CA GLY A 214 -4.85 -0.50 -11.70
C GLY A 214 -3.46 0.04 -12.07
N GLN A 215 -2.94 -0.33 -13.26
CA GLN A 215 -1.65 0.15 -13.78
C GLN A 215 -1.81 1.20 -14.89
N SER A 216 -3.04 1.54 -15.28
CA SER A 216 -3.33 2.43 -16.40
C SER A 216 -3.08 3.92 -16.10
N ASN A 217 -3.10 4.32 -14.84
CA ASN A 217 -2.88 5.73 -14.46
C ASN A 217 -1.40 6.12 -14.64
N GLU A 218 -1.10 6.92 -15.69
CA GLU A 218 0.27 7.41 -15.96
C GLU A 218 0.73 8.47 -14.95
N GLU A 219 -0.19 9.16 -14.28
CA GLU A 219 0.08 10.18 -13.26
C GLU A 219 0.24 9.61 -11.85
N SER A 220 0.21 8.28 -11.70
CA SER A 220 0.41 7.63 -10.41
C SER A 220 1.70 8.09 -9.72
N LEU A 221 1.59 8.47 -8.45
CA LEU A 221 2.71 8.91 -7.59
C LEU A 221 3.89 7.93 -7.61
N THR A 222 3.63 6.64 -7.81
CA THR A 222 4.64 5.59 -7.80
C THR A 222 5.52 5.55 -9.06
N LYS A 223 5.13 6.24 -10.14
CA LYS A 223 5.86 6.20 -11.42
C LYS A 223 7.01 7.20 -11.55
N MET A 224 7.08 8.22 -10.70
CA MET A 224 8.12 9.25 -10.76
C MET A 224 8.80 9.49 -9.40
N TYR A 225 10.09 9.23 -9.32
CA TYR A 225 10.91 9.55 -8.15
C TYR A 225 11.48 10.98 -8.22
N THR A 226 10.67 11.97 -7.86
CA THR A 226 11.12 13.36 -7.73
C THR A 226 12.00 13.58 -6.49
N ALA A 227 12.64 14.74 -6.36
CA ALA A 227 13.36 15.11 -5.13
C ALA A 227 12.41 15.16 -3.93
N GLN A 228 11.19 15.66 -4.14
CA GLN A 228 10.15 15.73 -3.11
C GLN A 228 9.74 14.32 -2.65
N HIS A 229 9.44 13.39 -3.58
CA HIS A 229 9.08 12.02 -3.23
C HIS A 229 10.17 11.31 -2.41
N ARG A 230 11.46 11.57 -2.73
CA ARG A 230 12.55 11.01 -1.92
C ARG A 230 12.61 11.58 -0.51
N LEU A 231 12.35 12.87 -0.35
CA LEU A 231 12.27 13.50 0.97
C LEU A 231 11.14 12.85 1.79
N GLU A 232 9.95 12.71 1.21
CA GLU A 232 8.79 12.11 1.86
C GLU A 232 9.05 10.66 2.28
N VAL A 233 9.60 9.83 1.37
CA VAL A 233 9.98 8.45 1.69
C VAL A 233 11.04 8.40 2.77
N THR A 234 12.03 9.29 2.73
CA THR A 234 13.09 9.35 3.75
C THR A 234 12.50 9.71 5.11
N THR A 235 11.64 10.72 5.18
CA THR A 235 10.96 11.14 6.43
C THR A 235 10.11 10.00 7.00
N ASN A 236 9.32 9.32 6.18
CA ASN A 236 8.52 8.17 6.62
C ASN A 236 9.40 7.01 7.10
N LEU A 237 10.53 6.76 6.44
CA LEU A 237 11.47 5.72 6.86
C LEU A 237 12.17 6.06 8.18
N GLU A 238 12.59 7.30 8.37
CA GLU A 238 13.18 7.78 9.63
C GLU A 238 12.18 7.62 10.79
N ALA A 239 10.90 7.92 10.54
CA ALA A 239 9.83 7.71 11.51
C ALA A 239 9.64 6.21 11.87
N ILE A 240 9.83 5.29 10.92
CA ILE A 240 9.84 3.84 11.18
C ILE A 240 11.06 3.47 12.04
N GLU A 241 12.24 3.89 11.64
CA GLU A 241 13.50 3.53 12.31
C GLU A 241 13.49 3.98 13.79
N GLU A 242 13.07 5.22 14.03
CA GLU A 242 12.90 5.75 15.39
C GLU A 242 11.85 4.97 16.17
N TYR A 243 10.69 4.70 15.56
CA TYR A 243 9.59 3.99 16.22
C TYR A 243 10.00 2.57 16.62
N LEU A 244 10.61 1.81 15.72
CA LEU A 244 11.09 0.46 15.99
C LEU A 244 12.16 0.44 17.07
N LYS A 245 13.05 1.43 17.08
CA LYS A 245 14.06 1.59 18.13
C LYS A 245 13.41 1.83 19.49
N ASN A 246 12.47 2.76 19.58
CA ASN A 246 11.78 3.12 20.82
C ASN A 246 10.91 1.97 21.38
N ARG A 247 10.46 1.06 20.49
CA ARG A 247 9.72 -0.15 20.85
C ARG A 247 10.61 -1.35 21.21
N GLY A 248 11.94 -1.18 21.23
CA GLY A 248 12.88 -2.25 21.55
C GLY A 248 13.05 -3.32 20.45
N PHE A 249 12.73 -3.01 19.19
CA PHE A 249 12.87 -3.94 18.07
C PHE A 249 14.29 -3.98 17.50
N SER A 250 15.21 -3.10 17.94
CA SER A 250 16.54 -2.93 17.32
C SER A 250 17.32 -4.23 17.15
N GLU A 251 17.32 -5.11 18.16
CA GLU A 251 18.02 -6.40 18.07
C GLU A 251 17.30 -7.39 17.14
N LYS A 252 15.95 -7.35 17.13
CA LYS A 252 15.12 -8.26 16.33
C LYS A 252 15.19 -7.98 14.84
N ILE A 253 15.38 -6.69 14.45
CA ILE A 253 15.41 -6.30 13.03
C ILE A 253 16.81 -6.42 12.40
N GLY A 254 17.89 -6.43 13.18
CA GLY A 254 19.25 -6.58 12.70
C GLY A 254 19.60 -5.62 11.54
N ASP A 255 20.02 -6.18 10.39
CA ASP A 255 20.31 -5.39 9.16
C ASP A 255 19.04 -4.99 8.38
N GLY A 256 17.84 -5.32 8.86
CA GLY A 256 16.56 -5.18 8.12
C GLY A 256 16.28 -3.76 7.60
N ILE A 257 16.57 -2.71 8.38
CA ILE A 257 16.40 -1.32 7.93
C ILE A 257 17.30 -1.04 6.69
N ASN A 258 18.50 -1.58 6.65
CA ASN A 258 19.36 -1.42 5.48
C ASN A 258 18.81 -2.18 4.27
N PHE A 259 18.18 -3.32 4.46
CA PHE A 259 17.53 -4.06 3.40
C PHE A 259 16.29 -3.31 2.89
N LEU A 260 15.50 -2.70 3.78
CA LEU A 260 14.38 -1.85 3.42
C LEU A 260 14.85 -0.64 2.60
N LYS A 261 15.92 0.05 3.02
CA LYS A 261 16.55 1.15 2.28
C LYS A 261 16.96 0.74 0.85
N LEU A 262 17.53 -0.46 0.70
CA LEU A 262 17.89 -1.01 -0.61
C LEU A 262 16.65 -1.31 -1.47
N ASN A 263 15.61 -1.93 -0.88
CA ASN A 263 14.37 -2.23 -1.58
C ASN A 263 13.64 -0.97 -2.08
N ILE A 264 13.56 0.07 -1.24
CA ILE A 264 12.95 1.36 -1.57
C ILE A 264 13.60 2.00 -2.80
N LYS A 265 14.92 1.99 -2.88
CA LYS A 265 15.65 2.63 -3.98
C LYS A 265 15.86 1.73 -5.22
N LEU A 266 15.51 0.44 -5.13
CA LEU A 266 15.66 -0.53 -6.22
C LEU A 266 15.05 -0.07 -7.56
N PRO A 267 13.86 0.57 -7.60
CA PRO A 267 13.27 1.07 -8.86
C PRO A 267 14.19 2.01 -9.66
N LEU A 268 15.09 2.74 -9.02
CA LEU A 268 16.07 3.59 -9.70
C LEU A 268 17.05 2.79 -10.58
N LEU A 269 17.28 1.51 -10.28
CA LEU A 269 18.11 0.62 -11.10
C LEU A 269 17.35 0.03 -12.29
N ILE A 270 16.02 0.10 -12.29
CA ILE A 270 15.15 -0.37 -13.37
C ILE A 270 14.91 0.78 -14.35
N SER A 271 15.96 1.24 -14.99
CA SER A 271 15.97 2.43 -15.84
C SER A 271 17.10 2.34 -16.87
N ASP A 272 17.03 3.13 -17.94
CA ASP A 272 18.11 3.34 -18.92
C ASP A 272 18.94 4.62 -18.61
N LYS A 273 18.53 5.38 -17.59
CA LYS A 273 19.11 6.68 -17.23
C LYS A 273 20.23 6.53 -16.19
N GLU A 274 21.46 6.85 -16.58
CA GLU A 274 22.62 6.82 -15.67
C GLU A 274 22.47 7.77 -14.46
N SER A 275 21.71 8.85 -14.62
CA SER A 275 21.35 9.75 -13.51
C SER A 275 20.65 9.03 -12.37
N ASN A 276 19.76 8.06 -12.68
CA ASN A 276 19.05 7.26 -11.68
C ASN A 276 20.01 6.34 -10.93
N TYR A 277 21.01 5.75 -11.62
CA TYR A 277 22.02 4.90 -10.98
C TYR A 277 22.90 5.70 -10.01
N LYS A 278 23.33 6.90 -10.42
CA LYS A 278 24.08 7.84 -9.56
C LYS A 278 23.24 8.29 -8.36
N GLN A 279 21.94 8.45 -8.55
CA GLN A 279 21.01 8.79 -7.48
C GLN A 279 20.83 7.62 -6.51
N TRP A 280 20.69 6.39 -7.01
CA TRP A 280 20.64 5.17 -6.20
C TRP A 280 21.89 5.02 -5.32
N GLU A 281 23.08 5.30 -5.87
CA GLU A 281 24.34 5.22 -5.14
C GLU A 281 24.37 6.17 -3.94
N LYS A 282 23.83 7.39 -4.11
CA LYS A 282 23.88 8.45 -3.10
C LYS A 282 22.78 8.33 -2.04
N TRP A 283 21.57 7.93 -2.46
CA TRP A 283 20.43 7.84 -1.56
C TRP A 283 20.59 6.62 -0.66
N PHE A 284 20.58 6.81 0.66
CA PHE A 284 20.88 5.77 1.64
C PHE A 284 22.20 5.04 1.36
N SER A 285 23.26 5.80 1.12
CA SER A 285 24.56 5.24 0.72
C SER A 285 25.15 4.27 1.75
N GLU A 286 24.84 4.42 3.03
CA GLU A 286 25.22 3.54 4.13
C GLU A 286 24.67 2.12 3.96
N SER A 287 23.55 1.96 3.26
CA SER A 287 22.94 0.65 2.98
C SER A 287 23.68 -0.14 1.88
N ASN A 288 24.49 0.53 1.04
CA ASN A 288 25.13 -0.08 -0.12
C ASN A 288 26.05 -1.26 0.23
N LYS A 289 26.66 -1.27 1.42
CA LYS A 289 27.50 -2.38 1.89
C LYS A 289 26.72 -3.66 2.22
N PHE A 290 25.38 -3.60 2.19
CA PHE A 290 24.52 -4.74 2.54
C PHE A 290 23.91 -5.45 1.32
N VAL A 291 24.17 -5.00 0.10
CA VAL A 291 23.54 -5.51 -1.15
C VAL A 291 23.63 -7.04 -1.35
N MET A 292 24.67 -7.70 -0.82
CA MET A 292 24.80 -9.16 -0.93
C MET A 292 24.34 -9.91 0.32
N LYS A 293 23.96 -9.21 1.39
CA LYS A 293 23.63 -9.82 2.68
C LYS A 293 22.17 -10.31 2.75
N ASN A 294 21.24 -9.66 2.07
CA ASN A 294 19.83 -10.06 2.07
C ASN A 294 19.61 -11.31 1.22
N LYS A 295 19.74 -12.48 1.82
CA LYS A 295 19.62 -13.77 1.14
C LYS A 295 18.16 -14.14 0.77
N GLU A 296 17.18 -13.45 1.32
CA GLU A 296 15.77 -13.67 0.99
C GLU A 296 15.39 -13.10 -0.37
N LEU A 297 16.14 -12.10 -0.86
CA LEU A 297 15.95 -11.60 -2.21
C LEU A 297 16.58 -12.52 -3.26
N PRO A 298 15.96 -12.61 -4.46
CA PRO A 298 16.52 -13.34 -5.60
C PRO A 298 17.95 -12.87 -5.91
N MET A 299 18.82 -13.80 -6.28
CA MET A 299 20.22 -13.50 -6.68
C MET A 299 20.28 -12.40 -7.76
N ARG A 300 19.35 -12.42 -8.71
CA ARG A 300 19.23 -11.40 -9.76
C ARG A 300 19.15 -9.99 -9.19
N THR A 301 18.31 -9.76 -8.19
CA THR A 301 18.14 -8.44 -7.56
C THR A 301 19.43 -8.02 -6.87
N ARG A 302 20.03 -8.91 -6.08
CA ARG A 302 21.29 -8.63 -5.39
C ARG A 302 22.44 -8.33 -6.35
N LEU A 303 22.49 -9.02 -7.50
CA LEU A 303 23.52 -8.76 -8.53
C LEU A 303 23.31 -7.39 -9.19
N LEU A 304 22.08 -6.97 -9.46
CA LEU A 304 21.80 -5.61 -9.98
C LEU A 304 22.32 -4.55 -9.02
N GLU A 305 22.01 -4.67 -7.74
CA GLU A 305 22.49 -3.77 -6.70
C GLU A 305 24.02 -3.80 -6.58
N TRP A 306 24.62 -5.00 -6.66
CA TRP A 306 26.06 -5.15 -6.59
C TRP A 306 26.77 -4.48 -7.80
N PHE A 307 26.24 -4.62 -9.01
CA PHE A 307 26.76 -3.93 -10.19
C PHE A 307 26.63 -2.41 -10.06
N ALA A 308 25.55 -1.92 -9.43
CA ALA A 308 25.40 -0.50 -9.13
C ALA A 308 26.51 -0.01 -8.16
N VAL A 309 26.77 -0.73 -7.06
CA VAL A 309 27.87 -0.43 -6.13
C VAL A 309 29.23 -0.42 -6.86
N LYS A 310 29.42 -1.35 -7.81
CA LYS A 310 30.65 -1.43 -8.61
C LYS A 310 30.69 -0.42 -9.77
N LYS A 311 29.68 0.46 -9.89
CA LYS A 311 29.55 1.46 -10.96
C LYS A 311 29.57 0.86 -12.38
N GLN A 312 29.17 -0.41 -12.49
CA GLN A 312 29.07 -1.12 -13.77
C GLN A 312 27.71 -0.78 -14.46
N TYR A 313 27.46 0.50 -14.68
CA TYR A 313 26.18 1.03 -15.17
C TYR A 313 25.78 0.51 -16.55
N TRP A 314 26.76 0.14 -17.38
CA TRP A 314 26.52 -0.46 -18.68
C TRP A 314 25.78 -1.81 -18.57
N ILE A 315 26.06 -2.61 -17.52
CA ILE A 315 25.37 -3.87 -17.26
C ILE A 315 23.92 -3.61 -16.87
N LEU A 316 23.67 -2.61 -16.02
CA LEU A 316 22.31 -2.21 -15.62
C LEU A 316 21.49 -1.75 -16.82
N LYS A 317 22.09 -0.93 -17.70
CA LYS A 317 21.46 -0.46 -18.93
C LYS A 317 21.17 -1.61 -19.90
N LEU A 318 22.10 -2.57 -20.02
CA LEU A 318 21.91 -3.77 -20.82
C LEU A 318 20.76 -4.62 -20.28
N TYR A 319 20.73 -4.86 -18.97
CA TYR A 319 19.64 -5.59 -18.31
C TYR A 319 18.29 -4.91 -18.54
N TYR A 320 18.20 -3.59 -18.34
CA TYR A 320 16.96 -2.84 -18.58
C TYR A 320 16.47 -3.03 -20.02
N ASN A 321 17.33 -2.83 -21.01
CA ASN A 321 16.92 -2.92 -22.41
C ASN A 321 16.55 -4.34 -22.84
N LEU A 322 17.30 -5.37 -22.43
CA LEU A 322 17.04 -6.74 -22.85
C LEU A 322 15.91 -7.38 -22.04
N VAL A 323 15.90 -7.22 -20.71
CA VAL A 323 14.94 -7.92 -19.86
C VAL A 323 13.67 -7.09 -19.69
N ILE A 324 13.80 -5.84 -19.25
CA ILE A 324 12.61 -5.05 -18.91
C ILE A 324 11.90 -4.55 -20.17
N ARG A 325 12.63 -3.88 -21.05
CA ARG A 325 12.01 -3.25 -22.22
C ARG A 325 11.63 -4.26 -23.30
N TYR A 326 12.49 -5.23 -23.59
CA TYR A 326 12.24 -6.20 -24.67
C TYR A 326 11.40 -7.38 -24.21
N ILE A 327 11.85 -8.17 -23.22
CA ILE A 327 11.13 -9.37 -22.77
C ILE A 327 9.80 -9.02 -22.10
N TYR A 328 9.83 -8.18 -21.05
CA TYR A 328 8.60 -7.79 -20.34
C TYR A 328 7.69 -6.89 -21.18
N GLY A 329 8.25 -6.01 -22.02
CA GLY A 329 7.47 -5.18 -22.93
C GLY A 329 6.72 -5.96 -24.02
N ILE A 330 7.14 -7.19 -24.35
CA ILE A 330 6.41 -8.09 -25.26
C ILE A 330 5.35 -8.88 -24.48
N ILE A 331 5.68 -9.36 -23.28
CA ILE A 331 4.81 -10.24 -22.51
C ILE A 331 3.62 -9.48 -21.87
N TYR A 332 3.81 -8.20 -21.55
CA TYR A 332 2.85 -7.38 -20.80
C TYR A 332 2.31 -6.16 -21.56
N LYS A 333 2.37 -6.20 -22.90
CA LYS A 333 1.69 -5.22 -23.76
C LYS A 333 0.21 -5.48 -23.88
#